data_5c10c422bc1754d4f3ca1d9ae3274f79
#
_entry.id   5c10c422bc1754d4f3ca1d9ae3274f79
#
_cell.length_a   1.000
_cell.length_b   1.000
_cell.length_c   1.000
_cell.angle_alpha   90.00
_cell.angle_beta   90.00
_cell.angle_gamma   90.00
#
_symmetry.space_group_name_H-M   'P 1'
#
loop_
_entity.id
_entity.type
_entity.pdbx_description
1 polymer ?
#
loop_
_entity_poly.entity_id
_entity_poly.type
_entity_poly.pdbx_seq_one_letter_code
_entity_poly.pdbx_strand_id
1 'polypeptide(L)'
;MKNKMFRIRRVACKTIYSSFFIFSFSFFSCTSLRYAGVERIARYEMASADVPQALDGYRIAFATDFHLASTFKERQLRGTVKALHALHPDVILLGGDYQEGCEYVEPLFAALGSLTPPDGIYAVLGNNDFERCTNEIALSMRRHGIRLLDYEADTLHAALVVVGVPYCTHPPLVQPLVERQHSDDYVIFLTHSPDIVESAALSPERIDLALAGHTHGGQVTFFYVIAPETGSRYGRRFLYGRHRTSRGVPVIVSRGLGTSRIPIRFCAPTDITLVTLRTL
;
A
#
# COMPACT_ATOMS: atom_id res chain seq x y z
N MET A 1 -68.51 11.72 44.23
CA MET A 1 -68.10 12.09 42.87
C MET A 1 -66.81 11.36 42.58
N LYS A 2 -66.73 10.52 41.54
CA LYS A 2 -65.81 9.44 41.35
C LYS A 2 -64.55 9.89 40.55
N ASN A 3 -63.36 9.76 41.13
CA ASN A 3 -62.08 9.87 40.44
C ASN A 3 -61.85 8.66 39.51
N LYS A 4 -61.64 8.91 38.22
CA LYS A 4 -61.16 7.91 37.28
C LYS A 4 -59.67 8.14 37.07
N MET A 5 -58.91 7.21 37.58
CA MET A 5 -57.45 7.12 37.43
C MET A 5 -57.12 6.52 36.07
N PHE A 6 -56.43 7.28 35.21
CA PHE A 6 -55.92 6.80 33.91
C PHE A 6 -54.67 5.95 34.12
N ARG A 7 -54.77 4.69 33.82
CA ARG A 7 -53.63 3.73 33.81
C ARG A 7 -53.04 3.76 32.41
N ILE A 8 -51.86 4.41 32.25
CA ILE A 8 -51.08 4.32 31.01
C ILE A 8 -50.28 3.03 31.08
N ARG A 9 -50.55 2.12 30.14
CA ARG A 9 -49.82 0.88 29.95
C ARG A 9 -48.44 1.19 29.37
N ARG A 10 -47.39 0.82 30.09
CA ARG A 10 -46.05 0.65 29.55
C ARG A 10 -46.03 -0.66 28.75
N VAL A 11 -45.96 -0.57 27.42
CA VAL A 11 -45.70 -1.72 26.56
C VAL A 11 -44.65 -1.29 25.52
N ALA A 12 -43.59 -2.10 25.48
CA ALA A 12 -42.68 -2.26 24.37
C ALA A 12 -41.68 -1.14 24.03
N CYS A 13 -40.56 -1.17 24.71
CA CYS A 13 -39.31 -0.68 24.16
C CYS A 13 -38.19 -1.69 24.48
N LYS A 14 -38.35 -2.93 24.03
CA LYS A 14 -37.32 -3.97 24.20
C LYS A 14 -36.96 -4.78 22.93
N THR A 15 -37.60 -4.47 21.79
CA THR A 15 -37.43 -5.33 20.60
C THR A 15 -36.69 -4.68 19.43
N ILE A 16 -36.28 -3.43 19.54
CA ILE A 16 -35.63 -2.72 18.42
C ILE A 16 -34.08 -2.78 18.49
N TYR A 17 -33.49 -3.00 19.66
CA TYR A 17 -32.04 -3.06 19.81
C TYR A 17 -31.39 -4.39 19.39
N SER A 18 -32.15 -5.46 19.30
CA SER A 18 -31.60 -6.79 18.95
C SER A 18 -31.45 -7.00 17.43
N SER A 19 -32.27 -6.31 16.62
CA SER A 19 -32.23 -6.50 15.16
C SER A 19 -31.13 -5.69 14.45
N PHE A 20 -30.69 -4.59 15.04
CA PHE A 20 -29.62 -3.78 14.45
C PHE A 20 -28.22 -4.40 14.61
N PHE A 21 -28.01 -5.20 15.65
CA PHE A 21 -26.71 -5.86 15.89
C PHE A 21 -26.54 -7.13 15.05
N ILE A 22 -27.61 -7.79 14.67
CA ILE A 22 -27.54 -9.03 13.85
C ILE A 22 -27.32 -8.69 12.39
N PHE A 23 -27.77 -7.55 11.89
CA PHE A 23 -27.58 -7.15 10.48
C PHE A 23 -26.15 -6.66 10.19
N SER A 24 -25.42 -6.15 11.21
CA SER A 24 -24.01 -5.75 11.06
C SER A 24 -23.04 -6.94 10.99
N PHE A 25 -23.41 -8.11 11.51
CA PHE A 25 -22.55 -9.29 11.50
C PHE A 25 -22.63 -10.11 10.21
N SER A 26 -23.66 -9.96 9.41
CA SER A 26 -23.86 -10.73 8.19
C SER A 26 -23.04 -10.23 6.99
N PHE A 27 -22.49 -9.01 7.04
CA PHE A 27 -21.58 -8.48 6.01
C PHE A 27 -20.10 -8.83 6.24
N PHE A 28 -19.76 -9.45 7.37
CA PHE A 28 -18.40 -9.89 7.69
C PHE A 28 -18.07 -11.32 7.27
N SER A 29 -19.00 -12.02 6.63
CA SER A 29 -18.80 -13.40 6.24
C SER A 29 -18.58 -13.51 4.75
N CYS A 30 -17.41 -13.98 4.42
CA CYS A 30 -17.00 -14.57 3.15
C CYS A 30 -16.09 -13.75 2.24
N THR A 31 -14.97 -13.28 2.77
CA THR A 31 -13.74 -13.39 2.01
C THR A 31 -12.97 -14.57 2.60
N SER A 32 -13.07 -15.73 1.97
CA SER A 32 -12.13 -16.80 2.24
C SER A 32 -10.76 -16.23 1.96
N LEU A 33 -10.00 -15.94 3.03
CA LEU A 33 -8.62 -15.49 2.94
C LEU A 33 -7.83 -16.58 2.23
N ARG A 34 -7.75 -16.48 0.90
CA ARG A 34 -6.99 -17.43 0.08
C ARG A 34 -5.53 -17.46 0.51
N TYR A 35 -5.06 -16.32 0.99
CA TYR A 35 -3.72 -16.15 1.53
C TYR A 35 -3.80 -15.48 2.90
N ALA A 36 -3.18 -16.08 3.91
CA ALA A 36 -3.16 -15.50 5.24
C ALA A 36 -2.49 -14.11 5.21
N GLY A 37 -3.15 -13.10 5.78
CA GLY A 37 -2.63 -11.73 5.84
C GLY A 37 -2.85 -10.88 4.60
N VAL A 38 -3.40 -11.44 3.53
CA VAL A 38 -3.76 -10.70 2.31
C VAL A 38 -5.26 -10.87 2.10
N GLU A 39 -6.03 -9.86 2.44
CA GLU A 39 -7.49 -9.91 2.31
C GLU A 39 -7.94 -9.57 0.88
N ARG A 40 -7.11 -8.82 0.16
CA ARG A 40 -7.44 -8.37 -1.19
C ARG A 40 -6.21 -8.32 -2.09
N ILE A 41 -6.39 -8.67 -3.37
CA ILE A 41 -5.51 -8.28 -4.47
C ILE A 41 -6.17 -7.12 -5.21
N ALA A 42 -5.66 -5.91 -4.99
CA ALA A 42 -6.13 -4.71 -5.67
C ALA A 42 -5.52 -4.68 -7.09
N ARG A 43 -6.35 -4.87 -8.12
CA ARG A 43 -5.90 -4.94 -9.52
C ARG A 43 -6.19 -3.63 -10.22
N TYR A 44 -5.18 -3.11 -10.89
CA TYR A 44 -5.28 -1.91 -11.71
C TYR A 44 -4.71 -2.18 -13.10
N GLU A 45 -5.39 -1.69 -14.11
CA GLU A 45 -4.88 -1.62 -15.46
C GLU A 45 -4.52 -0.16 -15.78
N MET A 46 -3.28 0.07 -16.22
CA MET A 46 -2.77 1.38 -16.62
C MET A 46 -2.56 1.37 -18.12
N ALA A 47 -3.56 1.87 -18.83
CA ALA A 47 -3.53 1.98 -20.27
C ALA A 47 -3.14 3.42 -20.69
N SER A 48 -2.08 3.56 -21.47
CA SER A 48 -1.58 4.83 -21.99
C SER A 48 -0.83 4.62 -23.30
N ALA A 49 -0.82 5.64 -24.16
CA ALA A 49 0.05 5.70 -25.33
C ALA A 49 1.54 5.82 -24.92
N ASP A 50 1.82 6.26 -23.70
CA ASP A 50 3.18 6.36 -23.15
C ASP A 50 3.75 5.00 -22.73
N VAL A 51 2.90 3.95 -22.66
CA VAL A 51 3.38 2.58 -22.39
C VAL A 51 4.01 2.02 -23.65
N PRO A 52 5.34 1.77 -23.68
CA PRO A 52 6.00 1.13 -24.80
C PRO A 52 5.37 -0.22 -25.16
N GLN A 53 5.31 -0.55 -26.43
CA GLN A 53 4.73 -1.84 -26.90
C GLN A 53 5.37 -3.07 -26.22
N ALA A 54 6.67 -2.99 -25.91
CA ALA A 54 7.38 -4.05 -25.21
C ALA A 54 6.90 -4.29 -23.78
N LEU A 55 6.18 -3.34 -23.19
CA LEU A 55 5.61 -3.41 -21.84
C LEU A 55 4.12 -3.74 -21.84
N ASP A 56 3.50 -4.04 -22.99
CA ASP A 56 2.10 -4.47 -22.98
C ASP A 56 1.91 -5.77 -22.21
N GLY A 57 1.07 -5.73 -21.21
CA GLY A 57 0.84 -6.87 -20.31
C GLY A 57 1.83 -6.98 -19.14
N TYR A 58 2.82 -6.10 -19.02
CA TYR A 58 3.81 -6.10 -17.94
C TYR A 58 3.15 -5.95 -16.57
N ARG A 59 3.57 -6.78 -15.62
CA ARG A 59 2.89 -6.95 -14.33
C ARG A 59 3.78 -6.53 -13.17
N ILE A 60 3.33 -5.55 -12.43
CA ILE A 60 4.02 -4.97 -11.28
C ILE A 60 3.24 -5.36 -10.03
N ALA A 61 3.86 -6.14 -9.12
CA ALA A 61 3.30 -6.36 -7.80
C ALA A 61 3.89 -5.34 -6.81
N PHE A 62 3.04 -4.67 -6.06
CA PHE A 62 3.43 -3.72 -5.04
C PHE A 62 2.90 -4.14 -3.68
N ALA A 63 3.80 -4.21 -2.68
CA ALA A 63 3.50 -4.55 -1.31
C ALA A 63 4.23 -3.58 -0.36
N THR A 64 3.58 -3.18 0.73
CA THR A 64 4.09 -2.13 1.63
C THR A 64 3.51 -2.28 3.03
N ASP A 65 4.07 -1.56 4.00
CA ASP A 65 3.56 -1.46 5.37
C ASP A 65 3.35 -2.83 6.00
N PHE A 66 4.37 -3.66 5.97
CA PHE A 66 4.34 -5.01 6.54
C PHE A 66 4.24 -4.96 8.05
N HIS A 67 5.01 -4.08 8.70
CA HIS A 67 5.10 -3.99 10.16
C HIS A 67 5.16 -5.38 10.79
N LEU A 68 6.10 -6.23 10.34
CA LEU A 68 6.25 -7.57 10.85
C LEU A 68 6.49 -7.53 12.37
N ALA A 69 5.73 -8.32 13.11
CA ALA A 69 5.54 -8.35 14.54
C ALA A 69 4.40 -7.46 15.09
N SER A 70 3.75 -6.65 14.26
CA SER A 70 2.47 -6.00 14.61
C SER A 70 1.32 -7.05 14.64
N THR A 71 0.20 -6.79 13.99
CA THR A 71 -0.80 -7.84 13.68
C THR A 71 -0.36 -8.76 12.55
N PHE A 72 0.64 -8.35 11.77
CA PHE A 72 1.26 -9.11 10.71
C PHE A 72 2.39 -9.97 11.29
N LYS A 73 2.18 -11.30 11.32
CA LYS A 73 3.09 -12.28 11.89
C LYS A 73 3.68 -13.16 10.78
N GLU A 74 4.57 -14.09 11.12
CA GLU A 74 5.18 -15.02 10.15
C GLU A 74 4.17 -15.79 9.30
N ARG A 75 3.01 -16.16 9.85
CA ARG A 75 1.96 -16.84 9.09
C ARG A 75 1.45 -15.95 7.95
N GLN A 76 1.26 -14.66 8.24
CA GLN A 76 0.83 -13.67 7.25
C GLN A 76 1.94 -13.40 6.23
N LEU A 77 3.19 -13.33 6.67
CA LEU A 77 4.34 -13.21 5.78
C LEU A 77 4.40 -14.38 4.78
N ARG A 78 4.30 -15.62 5.26
CA ARG A 78 4.24 -16.80 4.37
C ARG A 78 3.05 -16.74 3.41
N GLY A 79 1.91 -16.24 3.86
CA GLY A 79 0.73 -16.03 3.00
C GLY A 79 0.97 -14.97 1.93
N THR A 80 1.64 -13.88 2.28
CA THR A 80 2.01 -12.79 1.37
C THR A 80 3.00 -13.27 0.30
N VAL A 81 4.03 -14.02 0.69
CA VAL A 81 5.00 -14.62 -0.25
C VAL A 81 4.28 -15.55 -1.24
N LYS A 82 3.37 -16.40 -0.76
CA LYS A 82 2.55 -17.26 -1.64
C LYS A 82 1.65 -16.45 -2.59
N ALA A 83 1.07 -15.35 -2.09
CA ALA A 83 0.25 -14.48 -2.91
C ALA A 83 1.07 -13.80 -4.01
N LEU A 84 2.21 -13.20 -3.66
CA LEU A 84 3.13 -12.56 -4.60
C LEU A 84 3.61 -13.55 -5.67
N HIS A 85 4.03 -14.75 -5.27
CA HIS A 85 4.42 -15.81 -6.22
C HIS A 85 3.27 -16.17 -7.18
N ALA A 86 2.06 -16.36 -6.66
CA ALA A 86 0.90 -16.75 -7.47
C ALA A 86 0.39 -15.64 -8.40
N LEU A 87 0.83 -14.40 -8.21
CA LEU A 87 0.53 -13.28 -9.10
C LEU A 87 1.42 -13.30 -10.35
N HIS A 88 2.51 -14.07 -10.38
CA HIS A 88 3.48 -14.10 -11.48
C HIS A 88 3.83 -12.69 -11.97
N PRO A 89 4.34 -11.79 -11.11
CA PRO A 89 4.74 -10.46 -11.51
C PRO A 89 6.06 -10.49 -12.28
N ASP A 90 6.26 -9.54 -13.17
CA ASP A 90 7.53 -9.30 -13.83
C ASP A 90 8.52 -8.61 -12.89
N VAL A 91 8.03 -7.73 -12.02
CA VAL A 91 8.78 -7.04 -10.97
C VAL A 91 7.97 -6.97 -9.66
N ILE A 92 8.67 -7.00 -8.52
CA ILE A 92 8.08 -6.72 -7.21
C ILE A 92 8.66 -5.42 -6.67
N LEU A 93 7.78 -4.50 -6.28
CA LEU A 93 8.13 -3.23 -5.66
C LEU A 93 7.68 -3.24 -4.18
N LEU A 94 8.58 -2.83 -3.28
CA LEU A 94 8.36 -2.82 -1.84
C LEU A 94 8.38 -1.38 -1.33
N GLY A 95 7.32 -0.96 -0.65
CA GLY A 95 7.04 0.44 -0.34
C GLY A 95 7.45 0.91 1.06
N GLY A 96 8.23 0.14 1.84
CA GLY A 96 8.69 0.57 3.17
C GLY A 96 7.82 0.09 4.34
N ASP A 97 8.23 0.48 5.53
CA ASP A 97 7.65 0.11 6.84
C ASP A 97 7.58 -1.42 7.02
N TYR A 98 8.77 -2.02 7.13
CA TYR A 98 8.94 -3.47 7.03
C TYR A 98 8.67 -4.20 8.34
N GLN A 99 9.10 -3.66 9.50
CA GLN A 99 9.15 -4.41 10.75
C GLN A 99 8.94 -3.53 11.99
N GLU A 100 8.68 -4.18 13.14
CA GLU A 100 8.53 -3.54 14.46
C GLU A 100 9.68 -3.86 15.43
N GLY A 101 10.75 -4.53 14.95
CA GLY A 101 11.95 -4.87 15.73
C GLY A 101 13.04 -5.44 14.85
N CYS A 102 14.32 -5.17 15.16
CA CYS A 102 15.47 -5.54 14.32
C CYS A 102 15.62 -7.06 14.15
N GLU A 103 15.15 -7.83 15.10
CA GLU A 103 15.12 -9.29 15.03
C GLU A 103 14.24 -9.87 13.92
N TYR A 104 13.32 -9.05 13.40
CA TYR A 104 12.40 -9.44 12.31
C TYR A 104 12.91 -9.08 10.91
N VAL A 105 14.00 -8.31 10.81
CA VAL A 105 14.59 -7.88 9.54
C VAL A 105 15.02 -9.07 8.69
N GLU A 106 15.86 -9.93 9.25
CA GLU A 106 16.41 -11.07 8.51
C GLU A 106 15.33 -12.09 8.09
N PRO A 107 14.40 -12.53 8.97
CA PRO A 107 13.32 -13.41 8.58
C PRO A 107 12.42 -12.83 7.47
N LEU A 108 12.17 -11.52 7.50
CA LEU A 108 11.33 -10.85 6.50
C LEU A 108 11.99 -10.88 5.12
N PHE A 109 13.24 -10.41 5.02
CA PHE A 109 13.92 -10.29 3.73
C PHE A 109 14.38 -11.64 3.18
N ALA A 110 14.70 -12.61 4.04
CA ALA A 110 14.91 -13.99 3.61
C ALA A 110 13.66 -14.59 2.94
N ALA A 111 12.48 -14.31 3.51
CA ALA A 111 11.23 -14.77 2.94
C ALA A 111 10.87 -14.05 1.62
N LEU A 112 11.02 -12.72 1.56
CA LEU A 112 10.75 -11.95 0.34
C LEU A 112 11.78 -12.23 -0.77
N GLY A 113 13.06 -12.38 -0.44
CA GLY A 113 14.13 -12.70 -1.39
C GLY A 113 14.08 -14.13 -1.95
N SER A 114 13.19 -14.99 -1.40
CA SER A 114 12.91 -16.30 -2.01
C SER A 114 12.06 -16.19 -3.29
N LEU A 115 11.49 -15.02 -3.56
CA LEU A 115 10.74 -14.72 -4.79
C LEU A 115 11.74 -14.35 -5.90
N THR A 116 11.47 -14.82 -7.11
CA THR A 116 12.35 -14.62 -8.27
C THR A 116 11.59 -14.06 -9.47
N PRO A 117 11.03 -12.84 -9.35
CA PRO A 117 10.43 -12.20 -10.52
C PRO A 117 11.51 -11.90 -11.58
N PRO A 118 11.20 -11.94 -12.88
CA PRO A 118 12.16 -11.76 -13.97
C PRO A 118 13.03 -10.51 -13.83
N ASP A 119 12.43 -9.37 -13.49
CA ASP A 119 13.12 -8.08 -13.39
C ASP A 119 13.48 -7.70 -11.93
N GLY A 120 13.41 -8.67 -11.01
CA GLY A 120 13.91 -8.52 -9.64
C GLY A 120 12.94 -7.86 -8.65
N ILE A 121 13.48 -7.52 -7.49
CA ILE A 121 12.76 -6.93 -6.36
C ILE A 121 13.42 -5.61 -6.00
N TYR A 122 12.65 -4.54 -5.98
CA TYR A 122 13.09 -3.18 -5.65
C TYR A 122 12.35 -2.66 -4.43
N ALA A 123 13.02 -1.85 -3.63
CA ALA A 123 12.52 -1.41 -2.34
C ALA A 123 12.86 0.05 -2.06
N VAL A 124 12.01 0.72 -1.30
CA VAL A 124 12.30 2.00 -0.64
C VAL A 124 12.09 1.87 0.86
N LEU A 125 12.64 2.79 1.65
CA LEU A 125 12.44 2.82 3.10
C LEU A 125 11.23 3.67 3.48
N GLY A 126 10.48 3.22 4.49
CA GLY A 126 9.44 3.97 5.16
C GLY A 126 9.96 4.75 6.38
N ASN A 127 9.08 5.47 7.07
CA ASN A 127 9.47 6.25 8.24
C ASN A 127 9.89 5.37 9.43
N ASN A 128 9.24 4.23 9.66
CA ASN A 128 9.63 3.32 10.74
C ASN A 128 11.02 2.70 10.50
N ASP A 129 11.38 2.47 9.24
CA ASP A 129 12.67 1.91 8.86
C ASP A 129 13.83 2.87 9.19
N PHE A 130 13.60 4.20 9.08
CA PHE A 130 14.56 5.21 9.51
C PHE A 130 14.67 5.34 11.03
N GLU A 131 13.57 5.10 11.75
CA GLU A 131 13.59 5.13 13.21
C GLU A 131 14.34 3.93 13.79
N ARG A 132 14.35 2.80 13.06
CA ARG A 132 14.90 1.54 13.56
C ARG A 132 15.51 0.70 12.45
N CYS A 133 16.71 0.22 12.69
CA CYS A 133 17.32 -0.88 11.92
C CYS A 133 17.63 -0.55 10.45
N THR A 134 17.82 0.71 10.09
CA THR A 134 18.11 1.14 8.70
C THR A 134 19.28 0.35 8.09
N ASN A 135 20.38 0.21 8.83
CA ASN A 135 21.57 -0.49 8.34
C ASN A 135 21.33 -2.01 8.20
N GLU A 136 20.67 -2.62 9.17
CA GLU A 136 20.31 -4.04 9.16
C GLU A 136 19.39 -4.36 7.99
N ILE A 137 18.41 -3.48 7.71
CA ILE A 137 17.49 -3.56 6.57
C ILE A 137 18.30 -3.53 5.26
N ALA A 138 19.15 -2.53 5.07
CA ALA A 138 19.95 -2.39 3.86
C ALA A 138 20.89 -3.59 3.63
N LEU A 139 21.52 -4.09 4.69
CA LEU A 139 22.40 -5.26 4.63
C LEU A 139 21.62 -6.54 4.31
N SER A 140 20.47 -6.75 4.93
CA SER A 140 19.65 -7.94 4.69
C SER A 140 19.03 -7.91 3.29
N MET A 141 18.52 -6.78 2.81
CA MET A 141 18.07 -6.61 1.42
C MET A 141 19.15 -7.02 0.42
N ARG A 142 20.36 -6.47 0.58
CA ARG A 142 21.51 -6.81 -0.28
C ARG A 142 21.82 -8.31 -0.26
N ARG A 143 21.82 -8.94 0.91
CA ARG A 143 22.09 -10.38 1.09
C ARG A 143 21.06 -11.24 0.38
N HIS A 144 19.83 -10.80 0.31
CA HIS A 144 18.73 -11.52 -0.30
C HIS A 144 18.35 -11.03 -1.71
N GLY A 145 19.25 -10.28 -2.38
CA GLY A 145 19.07 -9.87 -3.76
C GLY A 145 17.96 -8.84 -3.99
N ILE A 146 17.58 -8.09 -2.94
CA ILE A 146 16.59 -7.00 -3.03
C ILE A 146 17.33 -5.68 -3.22
N ARG A 147 17.01 -4.94 -4.28
CA ARG A 147 17.61 -3.65 -4.62
C ARG A 147 16.95 -2.54 -3.83
N LEU A 148 17.66 -1.97 -2.87
CA LEU A 148 17.23 -0.75 -2.18
C LEU A 148 17.52 0.47 -3.06
N LEU A 149 16.49 1.29 -3.28
CA LEU A 149 16.57 2.57 -3.97
C LEU A 149 16.48 3.69 -2.94
N ASP A 150 17.57 4.38 -2.70
CA ASP A 150 17.68 5.52 -1.78
C ASP A 150 18.03 6.77 -2.57
N TYR A 151 17.02 7.48 -3.08
CA TYR A 151 17.16 8.56 -4.05
C TYR A 151 17.90 8.11 -5.31
N GLU A 152 17.54 6.94 -5.80
CA GLU A 152 18.13 6.31 -6.98
C GLU A 152 17.07 5.98 -8.02
N ALA A 153 17.49 5.86 -9.28
CA ALA A 153 16.70 5.32 -10.36
C ALA A 153 17.41 4.07 -10.93
N ASP A 154 16.63 3.12 -11.38
CA ASP A 154 17.10 1.93 -12.06
C ASP A 154 16.23 1.60 -13.27
N THR A 155 16.82 1.12 -14.34
CA THR A 155 16.12 0.67 -15.54
C THR A 155 15.85 -0.83 -15.43
N LEU A 156 14.58 -1.21 -15.35
CA LEU A 156 14.16 -2.60 -15.14
C LEU A 156 14.12 -3.39 -16.42
N HIS A 157 13.48 -2.81 -17.43
CA HIS A 157 13.27 -3.38 -18.74
C HIS A 157 13.42 -2.28 -19.78
N ALA A 158 13.47 -2.62 -21.06
CA ALA A 158 13.58 -1.60 -22.12
C ALA A 158 12.54 -0.48 -21.93
N ALA A 159 13.01 0.73 -21.66
CA ALA A 159 12.20 1.92 -21.44
C ALA A 159 11.25 1.86 -20.21
N LEU A 160 11.49 1.00 -19.22
CA LEU A 160 10.83 1.02 -17.92
C LEU A 160 11.80 1.41 -16.84
N VAL A 161 11.57 2.53 -16.19
CA VAL A 161 12.43 3.05 -15.12
C VAL A 161 11.65 3.11 -13.81
N VAL A 162 12.27 2.66 -12.72
CA VAL A 162 11.79 2.90 -11.35
C VAL A 162 12.65 3.95 -10.68
N VAL A 163 12.04 5.05 -10.29
CA VAL A 163 12.64 6.10 -9.46
C VAL A 163 12.22 5.84 -8.02
N GLY A 164 13.15 5.43 -7.17
CA GLY A 164 12.90 5.12 -5.77
C GLY A 164 13.26 6.29 -4.85
N VAL A 165 12.29 6.73 -4.08
CA VAL A 165 12.44 7.78 -3.07
C VAL A 165 11.88 7.28 -1.75
N PRO A 166 12.69 7.16 -0.70
CA PRO A 166 12.22 6.73 0.62
C PRO A 166 11.25 7.75 1.21
N TYR A 167 10.77 7.49 2.43
CA TYR A 167 10.00 8.49 3.16
C TYR A 167 10.75 9.84 3.20
N CYS A 168 10.19 10.84 2.58
CA CYS A 168 10.86 12.10 2.34
C CYS A 168 9.92 13.28 2.60
N THR A 169 10.47 14.31 3.26
CA THR A 169 9.79 15.57 3.50
C THR A 169 10.36 16.73 2.68
N HIS A 170 11.40 16.49 1.87
CA HIS A 170 12.15 17.50 1.14
C HIS A 170 12.06 17.30 -0.38
N PRO A 171 10.98 17.76 -1.05
CA PRO A 171 10.77 17.63 -2.48
C PRO A 171 11.93 18.07 -3.40
N PRO A 172 12.69 19.13 -3.07
CA PRO A 172 13.77 19.59 -3.94
C PRO A 172 14.87 18.56 -4.23
N LEU A 173 15.04 17.56 -3.35
CA LEU A 173 16.01 16.48 -3.57
C LEU A 173 15.56 15.50 -4.64
N VAL A 174 14.28 15.45 -4.93
CA VAL A 174 13.64 14.44 -5.79
C VAL A 174 13.57 14.89 -7.24
N GLN A 175 13.31 16.19 -7.46
CA GLN A 175 13.07 16.73 -8.80
C GLN A 175 14.22 16.45 -9.78
N PRO A 176 15.51 16.68 -9.45
CA PRO A 176 16.61 16.39 -10.37
C PRO A 176 16.74 14.92 -10.75
N LEU A 177 16.29 14.02 -9.85
CA LEU A 177 16.31 12.59 -10.09
C LEU A 177 15.28 12.19 -11.16
N VAL A 178 14.08 12.75 -11.07
CA VAL A 178 13.00 12.52 -12.03
C VAL A 178 13.32 13.17 -13.38
N GLU A 179 13.87 14.39 -13.39
CA GLU A 179 14.19 15.14 -14.61
C GLU A 179 15.30 14.51 -15.47
N ARG A 180 16.17 13.67 -14.85
CA ARG A 180 17.24 12.97 -15.57
C ARG A 180 16.75 11.79 -16.41
N GLN A 181 15.53 11.31 -16.21
CA GLN A 181 15.03 10.17 -16.95
C GLN A 181 14.75 10.56 -18.41
N HIS A 182 14.86 9.60 -19.32
CA HIS A 182 14.64 9.86 -20.74
C HIS A 182 13.17 10.19 -21.01
N SER A 183 12.89 11.00 -22.04
CA SER A 183 11.50 11.39 -22.37
C SER A 183 10.63 10.22 -22.82
N ASP A 184 11.25 9.18 -23.33
CA ASP A 184 10.57 8.00 -23.89
C ASP A 184 10.47 6.85 -22.88
N ASP A 185 11.00 7.04 -21.65
CA ASP A 185 10.89 6.07 -20.59
C ASP A 185 9.50 6.13 -19.94
N TYR A 186 8.93 4.97 -19.64
CA TYR A 186 7.81 4.86 -18.72
C TYR A 186 8.32 4.88 -17.28
N VAL A 187 8.03 5.94 -16.55
CA VAL A 187 8.62 6.20 -15.24
C VAL A 187 7.64 5.85 -14.11
N ILE A 188 8.03 4.85 -13.32
CA ILE A 188 7.35 4.51 -12.06
C ILE A 188 8.05 5.23 -10.92
N PHE A 189 7.33 6.08 -10.19
CA PHE A 189 7.80 6.73 -8.99
C PHE A 189 7.40 5.89 -7.77
N LEU A 190 8.35 5.19 -7.18
CA LEU A 190 8.17 4.37 -5.99
C LEU A 190 8.53 5.18 -4.74
N THR A 191 7.59 5.35 -3.84
CA THR A 191 7.82 6.06 -2.57
C THR A 191 7.00 5.45 -1.44
N HIS A 192 7.39 5.73 -0.19
CA HIS A 192 6.61 5.28 0.95
C HIS A 192 5.34 6.11 1.13
N SER A 193 5.42 7.45 1.10
CA SER A 193 4.28 8.34 1.36
C SER A 193 3.75 9.01 0.10
N PRO A 194 2.43 9.06 -0.12
CA PRO A 194 1.84 9.74 -1.26
C PRO A 194 2.01 11.27 -1.22
N ASP A 195 2.35 11.83 -0.06
CA ASP A 195 2.46 13.27 0.14
C ASP A 195 3.57 13.90 -0.70
N ILE A 196 4.66 13.16 -0.95
CA ILE A 196 5.76 13.64 -1.79
C ILE A 196 5.33 13.79 -3.25
N VAL A 197 4.43 12.93 -3.74
CA VAL A 197 3.94 12.97 -5.12
C VAL A 197 3.09 14.20 -5.39
N GLU A 198 2.35 14.68 -4.37
CA GLU A 198 1.56 15.92 -4.45
C GLU A 198 2.43 17.17 -4.42
N SER A 199 3.71 17.05 -4.06
CA SER A 199 4.61 18.19 -3.96
C SER A 199 4.66 19.02 -5.26
N ALA A 200 4.62 20.33 -5.13
CA ALA A 200 4.73 21.25 -6.27
C ALA A 200 6.06 21.16 -7.03
N ALA A 201 7.08 20.51 -6.43
CA ALA A 201 8.40 20.36 -7.05
C ALA A 201 8.46 19.24 -8.09
N LEU A 202 7.50 18.27 -8.09
CA LEU A 202 7.52 17.17 -9.05
C LEU A 202 6.89 17.54 -10.39
N SER A 203 7.58 17.18 -11.46
CA SER A 203 7.10 17.37 -12.83
C SER A 203 6.18 16.22 -13.24
N PRO A 204 4.90 16.51 -13.55
CA PRO A 204 3.94 15.47 -13.92
C PRO A 204 4.21 14.87 -15.30
N GLU A 205 4.93 15.56 -16.16
CA GLU A 205 5.30 15.07 -17.49
C GLU A 205 6.42 14.02 -17.45
N ARG A 206 6.98 13.78 -16.27
CA ARG A 206 8.10 12.85 -16.05
C ARG A 206 7.75 11.67 -15.16
N ILE A 207 6.50 11.54 -14.74
CA ILE A 207 6.03 10.45 -13.88
C ILE A 207 4.73 9.91 -14.45
N ASP A 208 4.78 8.70 -14.99
CA ASP A 208 3.63 8.01 -15.56
C ASP A 208 2.75 7.37 -14.50
N LEU A 209 3.36 6.85 -13.43
CA LEU A 209 2.68 6.22 -12.32
C LEU A 209 3.47 6.38 -11.02
N ALA A 210 2.81 6.79 -9.96
CA ALA A 210 3.35 6.72 -8.61
C ALA A 210 2.70 5.58 -7.81
N LEU A 211 3.52 4.88 -7.01
CA LEU A 211 3.09 3.84 -6.08
C LEU A 211 3.50 4.25 -4.67
N ALA A 212 2.55 4.23 -3.74
CA ALA A 212 2.76 4.64 -2.35
C ALA A 212 1.97 3.80 -1.34
N GLY A 213 2.42 3.79 -0.09
CA GLY A 213 1.79 3.18 1.07
C GLY A 213 1.47 4.20 2.17
N HIS A 214 1.99 3.92 3.40
CA HIS A 214 1.99 4.82 4.57
C HIS A 214 0.64 5.09 5.24
N THR A 215 -0.43 5.21 4.47
CA THR A 215 -1.74 5.62 4.97
C THR A 215 -2.52 4.49 5.65
N HIS A 216 -2.09 3.25 5.45
CA HIS A 216 -2.81 2.05 5.91
C HIS A 216 -4.29 1.99 5.49
N GLY A 217 -4.68 2.78 4.48
CA GLY A 217 -6.09 2.98 4.15
C GLY A 217 -6.90 3.60 5.30
N GLY A 218 -6.24 4.35 6.19
CA GLY A 218 -6.77 4.90 7.44
C GLY A 218 -6.90 3.88 8.58
N GLN A 219 -6.48 2.63 8.37
CA GLN A 219 -6.44 1.50 9.31
C GLN A 219 -7.76 1.23 10.06
N VAL A 220 -8.39 2.26 10.63
CA VAL A 220 -9.73 2.24 11.22
C VAL A 220 -10.61 3.24 10.48
N THR A 221 -11.56 2.71 9.70
CA THR A 221 -12.45 3.55 8.90
C THR A 221 -13.91 3.23 9.17
N PHE A 222 -14.79 4.19 8.94
CA PHE A 222 -16.22 4.00 8.93
C PHE A 222 -16.71 4.08 7.48
N PHE A 223 -17.51 3.10 7.07
CA PHE A 223 -18.02 2.99 5.69
C PHE A 223 -16.91 3.04 4.61
N TYR A 224 -15.69 2.58 4.95
CA TYR A 224 -14.51 2.57 4.07
C TYR A 224 -13.99 3.95 3.62
N VAL A 225 -14.58 5.05 4.06
CA VAL A 225 -14.24 6.40 3.57
C VAL A 225 -13.98 7.43 4.67
N ILE A 226 -14.49 7.23 5.88
CA ILE A 226 -14.27 8.15 7.00
C ILE A 226 -13.17 7.57 7.89
N ALA A 227 -11.98 8.15 7.83
CA ALA A 227 -10.83 7.80 8.65
C ALA A 227 -10.56 8.94 9.64
N PRO A 228 -10.53 8.68 10.96
CA PRO A 228 -10.11 9.66 11.95
C PRO A 228 -8.64 10.06 11.80
N GLU A 229 -7.81 9.08 11.39
CA GLU A 229 -6.39 9.26 11.10
C GLU A 229 -6.12 8.82 9.66
N THR A 230 -5.39 9.59 8.89
CA THR A 230 -5.18 9.31 7.46
C THR A 230 -3.72 9.06 7.08
N GLY A 231 -2.78 9.39 7.96
CA GLY A 231 -1.35 9.31 7.67
C GLY A 231 -0.86 10.29 6.59
N SER A 232 -1.74 11.11 6.01
CA SER A 232 -1.41 12.06 4.95
C SER A 232 -1.79 13.50 5.34
N ARG A 233 -0.93 14.47 4.98
CA ARG A 233 -1.22 15.91 5.12
C ARG A 233 -2.39 16.37 4.27
N TYR A 234 -2.74 15.61 3.24
CA TYR A 234 -3.88 15.88 2.34
C TYR A 234 -5.15 15.16 2.79
N GLY A 235 -5.16 14.62 4.01
CA GLY A 235 -6.30 13.96 4.60
C GLY A 235 -6.74 12.75 3.78
N ARG A 236 -8.05 12.63 3.52
CA ARG A 236 -8.63 11.47 2.83
C ARG A 236 -8.34 11.40 1.33
N ARG A 237 -7.72 12.43 0.74
CA ARG A 237 -7.46 12.49 -0.69
C ARG A 237 -6.63 11.31 -1.16
N PHE A 238 -5.63 10.90 -0.38
CA PHE A 238 -4.75 9.78 -0.70
C PHE A 238 -4.92 8.60 0.27
N LEU A 239 -6.14 8.36 0.71
CA LEU A 239 -6.38 7.33 1.71
C LEU A 239 -6.02 5.92 1.20
N TYR A 240 -6.49 5.55 0.03
CA TYR A 240 -6.15 4.31 -0.69
C TYR A 240 -6.74 4.31 -2.10
N GLY A 241 -6.21 3.45 -2.98
CA GLY A 241 -6.73 3.28 -4.33
C GLY A 241 -6.09 4.21 -5.35
N ARG A 242 -6.74 4.36 -6.51
CA ARG A 242 -6.24 5.17 -7.61
C ARG A 242 -6.68 6.62 -7.46
N HIS A 243 -5.72 7.53 -7.51
CA HIS A 243 -5.91 8.97 -7.45
C HIS A 243 -5.12 9.68 -8.56
N ARG A 244 -5.29 10.98 -8.62
CA ARG A 244 -4.39 11.90 -9.35
C ARG A 244 -3.99 13.03 -8.42
N THR A 245 -2.74 13.47 -8.53
CA THR A 245 -2.27 14.71 -7.87
C THR A 245 -2.99 15.93 -8.45
N SER A 246 -2.85 17.09 -7.81
CA SER A 246 -3.35 18.36 -8.36
C SER A 246 -2.74 18.71 -9.71
N ARG A 247 -1.55 18.19 -9.99
CA ARG A 247 -0.82 18.37 -11.24
C ARG A 247 -1.06 17.27 -12.27
N GLY A 248 -1.87 16.26 -11.95
CA GLY A 248 -2.27 15.23 -12.90
C GLY A 248 -1.52 13.90 -12.81
N VAL A 249 -0.46 13.77 -11.97
CA VAL A 249 0.29 12.52 -11.81
C VAL A 249 -0.63 11.42 -11.29
N PRO A 250 -0.74 10.26 -11.97
CA PRO A 250 -1.48 9.12 -11.46
C PRO A 250 -0.79 8.53 -10.22
N VAL A 251 -1.55 8.28 -9.16
CA VAL A 251 -1.05 7.69 -7.91
C VAL A 251 -1.92 6.51 -7.51
N ILE A 252 -1.31 5.40 -7.18
CA ILE A 252 -1.98 4.26 -6.54
C ILE A 252 -1.43 4.15 -5.12
N VAL A 253 -2.33 4.18 -4.14
CA VAL A 253 -2.01 4.07 -2.72
C VAL A 253 -2.53 2.74 -2.20
N SER A 254 -1.63 1.89 -1.69
CA SER A 254 -1.98 0.62 -1.04
C SER A 254 -2.47 0.85 0.39
N ARG A 255 -3.32 -0.07 0.88
CA ARG A 255 -3.70 -0.11 2.29
C ARG A 255 -2.66 -0.78 3.18
N GLY A 256 -1.62 -1.37 2.59
CA GLY A 256 -0.60 -2.08 3.34
C GLY A 256 -1.07 -3.38 3.98
N LEU A 257 -0.16 -4.08 4.61
CA LEU A 257 -0.34 -5.44 5.12
C LEU A 257 -0.44 -5.51 6.65
N GLY A 258 0.34 -4.73 7.38
CA GLY A 258 0.38 -4.71 8.84
C GLY A 258 -0.50 -3.64 9.47
N THR A 259 -0.19 -3.33 10.72
CA THR A 259 -0.81 -2.23 11.47
C THR A 259 0.26 -1.38 12.12
N SER A 260 0.02 -0.08 12.20
CA SER A 260 0.86 0.88 12.91
C SER A 260 0.13 1.40 14.13
N ARG A 261 0.87 1.71 15.22
CA ARG A 261 0.41 2.28 16.49
C ARG A 261 -0.60 1.43 17.26
N ILE A 262 -1.73 1.06 16.67
CA ILE A 262 -2.76 0.23 17.29
C ILE A 262 -2.94 -1.08 16.52
N PRO A 263 -3.12 -2.24 17.21
CA PRO A 263 -3.17 -3.55 16.55
C PRO A 263 -4.59 -3.90 16.04
N ILE A 264 -5.24 -2.95 15.35
CA ILE A 264 -6.63 -3.12 14.87
C ILE A 264 -6.74 -2.56 13.45
N ARG A 265 -7.39 -3.33 12.56
CA ARG A 265 -7.95 -2.83 11.30
C ARG A 265 -9.46 -2.97 11.31
N PHE A 266 -10.17 -1.92 10.89
CA PHE A 266 -11.61 -1.93 10.77
C PHE A 266 -12.04 -1.25 9.47
N CYS A 267 -12.78 -1.95 8.62
CA CYS A 267 -13.16 -1.50 7.26
C CYS A 267 -11.96 -0.97 6.42
N ALA A 268 -10.77 -1.50 6.67
CA ALA A 268 -9.54 -1.19 5.94
C ALA A 268 -8.78 -2.49 5.66
N PRO A 269 -9.29 -3.36 4.76
CA PRO A 269 -8.71 -4.65 4.48
C PRO A 269 -7.29 -4.53 3.95
N THR A 270 -6.42 -5.45 4.32
CA THR A 270 -5.04 -5.53 3.81
C THR A 270 -5.03 -5.81 2.32
N ASP A 271 -4.08 -5.24 1.59
CA ASP A 271 -3.96 -5.53 0.16
C ASP A 271 -2.51 -5.68 -0.34
N ILE A 272 -2.39 -6.42 -1.43
CA ILE A 272 -1.30 -6.35 -2.39
C ILE A 272 -1.87 -5.69 -3.64
N THR A 273 -1.16 -4.71 -4.19
CA THR A 273 -1.51 -4.07 -5.44
C THR A 273 -0.85 -4.80 -6.61
N LEU A 274 -1.63 -5.12 -7.64
CA LEU A 274 -1.13 -5.61 -8.93
C LEU A 274 -1.50 -4.61 -10.02
N VAL A 275 -0.50 -4.03 -10.64
CA VAL A 275 -0.65 -3.15 -11.81
C VAL A 275 -0.29 -3.93 -13.06
N THR A 276 -1.11 -3.82 -14.11
CA THR A 276 -0.81 -4.32 -15.44
C THR A 276 -0.74 -3.13 -16.40
N LEU A 277 0.38 -2.98 -17.09
CA LEU A 277 0.56 -1.95 -18.10
C LEU A 277 -0.12 -2.38 -19.41
N ARG A 278 -0.69 -1.41 -20.15
CA ARG A 278 -1.31 -1.64 -21.45
C ARG A 278 -0.98 -0.51 -22.41
N THR A 279 -0.51 -0.88 -23.59
CA THR A 279 -0.35 0.05 -24.71
C THR A 279 -1.71 0.36 -25.33
N LEU A 280 -1.97 1.63 -25.66
CA LEU A 280 -3.19 2.09 -26.35
C LEU A 280 -2.99 2.12 -27.87
#